data_ee9f5744011d5d3f65ed3a2d691dc33b
#
_entry.id   ee9f5744011d5d3f65ed3a2d691dc33b
#
_cell.length_a   1.000
_cell.length_b   1.000
_cell.length_c   1.000
_cell.angle_alpha   90.00
_cell.angle_beta   90.00
_cell.angle_gamma   90.00
#
_symmetry.space_group_name_H-M   'P 1'
#
loop_
_entity.id
_entity.type
_entity.pdbx_description
1 polymer ?
#
loop_
_entity_poly.entity_id
_entity_poly.type
_entity_poly.pdbx_seq_one_letter_code
_entity_poly.pdbx_strand_id
1 'polypeptide(L)'
;MTPARDALQVKAMFDRIAPGYDRANTVLSFGMDRSWRRRAADAAALRPGGAALDVACGTGQLTLQLKDRVGAGGRTVGLDFSQRMLDLARAAHPVIEWVEGDATNLPFEDSSFDAATTAFGLRNLADPEMGLTEMRRVVRRGGHLVVLEFLRPPGGLVGRAYELYLRLALPRLGGWVAGDRDAYRYLSDTVDTYMNGAQLLELAAGSGWGDTRLVPLNLGTVALMSGVATG
;
A
#
# COMPACT_ATOMS: atom_id res chain seq x y z
N MET A 1 -18.12 3.44 11.93
CA MET A 1 -17.95 2.16 11.19
C MET A 1 -18.13 2.47 9.72
N THR A 2 -17.06 2.36 8.94
CA THR A 2 -17.15 2.42 7.46
C THR A 2 -17.89 1.15 7.01
N PRO A 3 -18.89 1.21 6.13
CA PRO A 3 -19.57 0.01 5.66
C PRO A 3 -18.54 -0.95 5.04
N ALA A 4 -18.67 -2.24 5.36
CA ALA A 4 -17.84 -3.28 4.75
C ALA A 4 -17.89 -3.11 3.23
N ARG A 5 -16.75 -2.80 2.64
CA ARG A 5 -16.66 -2.58 1.20
C ARG A 5 -16.79 -3.93 0.52
N ASP A 6 -17.61 -3.97 -0.52
CA ASP A 6 -17.70 -5.15 -1.35
C ASP A 6 -16.35 -5.38 -2.06
N ALA A 7 -15.58 -6.34 -1.57
CA ALA A 7 -14.25 -6.66 -2.09
C ALA A 7 -14.28 -6.99 -3.60
N LEU A 8 -15.40 -7.55 -4.08
CA LEU A 8 -15.58 -7.86 -5.49
C LEU A 8 -15.70 -6.60 -6.34
N GLN A 9 -16.40 -5.56 -5.85
CA GLN A 9 -16.51 -4.28 -6.55
C GLN A 9 -15.16 -3.56 -6.60
N VAL A 10 -14.41 -3.59 -5.50
CA VAL A 10 -13.05 -3.01 -5.43
C VAL A 10 -12.12 -3.75 -6.39
N LYS A 11 -12.15 -5.10 -6.42
CA LYS A 11 -11.38 -5.91 -7.37
C LYS A 11 -11.73 -5.53 -8.82
N ALA A 12 -13.01 -5.52 -9.16
CA ALA A 12 -13.46 -5.19 -10.51
C ALA A 12 -13.05 -3.76 -10.94
N MET A 13 -13.02 -2.82 -10.03
CA MET A 13 -12.53 -1.46 -10.29
C MET A 13 -11.02 -1.48 -10.60
N PHE A 14 -10.19 -2.13 -9.76
CA PHE A 14 -8.75 -2.23 -9.99
C PHE A 14 -8.42 -2.97 -11.27
N ASP A 15 -9.14 -4.04 -11.61
CA ASP A 15 -8.99 -4.76 -12.88
C ASP A 15 -9.23 -3.84 -14.09
N ARG A 16 -10.22 -2.93 -14.02
CA ARG A 16 -10.50 -1.98 -15.11
C ARG A 16 -9.41 -0.94 -15.29
N ILE A 17 -8.91 -0.36 -14.20
CA ILE A 17 -7.92 0.73 -14.27
C ILE A 17 -6.48 0.25 -14.42
N ALA A 18 -6.20 -1.04 -14.24
CA ALA A 18 -4.87 -1.61 -14.24
C ALA A 18 -3.97 -1.13 -15.41
N PRO A 19 -4.44 -1.05 -16.68
CA PRO A 19 -3.58 -0.65 -17.80
C PRO A 19 -3.04 0.79 -17.72
N GLY A 20 -3.75 1.68 -17.02
CA GLY A 20 -3.37 3.10 -16.87
C GLY A 20 -2.91 3.48 -15.46
N TYR A 21 -2.93 2.53 -14.54
CA TYR A 21 -2.79 2.77 -13.09
C TYR A 21 -1.48 3.48 -12.72
N ASP A 22 -0.34 2.96 -13.16
CA ASP A 22 0.98 3.53 -12.82
C ASP A 22 1.16 4.93 -13.39
N ARG A 23 0.76 5.12 -14.66
CA ARG A 23 0.84 6.43 -15.31
C ARG A 23 -0.02 7.46 -14.57
N ALA A 24 -1.23 7.07 -14.19
CA ALA A 24 -2.12 7.96 -13.45
C ALA A 24 -1.57 8.31 -12.07
N ASN A 25 -1.07 7.34 -11.31
CA ASN A 25 -0.44 7.59 -10.03
C ASN A 25 0.76 8.54 -10.14
N THR A 26 1.61 8.35 -11.13
CA THR A 26 2.76 9.23 -11.37
C THR A 26 2.32 10.66 -11.71
N VAL A 27 1.33 10.84 -12.59
CA VAL A 27 0.82 12.16 -12.97
C VAL A 27 0.15 12.85 -11.77
N LEU A 28 -0.74 12.16 -11.07
CA LEU A 28 -1.52 12.71 -9.96
C LEU A 28 -0.68 12.98 -8.71
N SER A 29 0.43 12.26 -8.53
CA SER A 29 1.41 12.53 -7.46
C SER A 29 2.50 13.51 -7.87
N PHE A 30 2.46 14.05 -9.09
CA PHE A 30 3.55 14.85 -9.67
C PHE A 30 4.91 14.12 -9.62
N GLY A 31 4.90 12.80 -9.78
CA GLY A 31 6.09 11.93 -9.72
C GLY A 31 6.64 11.65 -8.33
N MET A 32 6.03 12.20 -7.28
CA MET A 32 6.48 11.99 -5.90
C MET A 32 6.30 10.55 -5.41
N ASP A 33 5.38 9.81 -5.97
CA ASP A 33 5.07 8.41 -5.63
C ASP A 33 6.30 7.50 -5.68
N ARG A 34 7.23 7.73 -6.60
CA ARG A 34 8.50 6.99 -6.70
C ARG A 34 9.41 7.25 -5.51
N SER A 35 9.50 8.51 -5.06
CA SER A 35 10.30 8.89 -3.89
C SER A 35 9.70 8.31 -2.60
N TRP A 36 8.37 8.31 -2.49
CA TRP A 36 7.69 7.73 -1.33
C TRP A 36 7.91 6.22 -1.23
N ARG A 37 7.79 5.48 -2.36
CA ARG A 37 8.08 4.03 -2.39
C ARG A 37 9.53 3.71 -2.09
N ARG A 38 10.48 4.54 -2.55
CA ARG A 38 11.89 4.36 -2.19
C ARG A 38 12.09 4.46 -0.69
N ARG A 39 11.49 5.48 -0.05
CA ARG A 39 11.53 5.63 1.42
C ARG A 39 10.86 4.47 2.14
N ALA A 40 9.77 3.94 1.60
CA ALA A 40 9.11 2.76 2.15
C ALA A 40 10.02 1.51 2.08
N ALA A 41 10.68 1.29 0.95
CA ALA A 41 11.63 0.20 0.80
C ALA A 41 12.85 0.35 1.72
N ASP A 42 13.34 1.58 1.94
CA ASP A 42 14.43 1.85 2.89
C ASP A 42 14.00 1.57 4.34
N ALA A 43 12.76 1.95 4.70
CA ALA A 43 12.21 1.72 6.05
C ALA A 43 11.97 0.24 6.36
N ALA A 44 11.86 -0.62 5.36
CA ALA A 44 11.75 -2.08 5.54
C ALA A 44 13.03 -2.72 6.09
N ALA A 45 14.13 -1.98 6.18
CA ALA A 45 15.42 -2.36 6.77
C ALA A 45 15.94 -3.73 6.30
N LEU A 46 15.65 -4.10 5.06
CA LEU A 46 16.02 -5.36 4.44
C LEU A 46 17.53 -5.46 4.25
N ARG A 47 18.04 -6.67 4.38
CA ARG A 47 19.45 -7.00 4.11
C ARG A 47 19.55 -7.83 2.82
N PRO A 48 20.69 -7.78 2.12
CA PRO A 48 20.96 -8.71 1.02
C PRO A 48 20.76 -10.16 1.45
N GLY A 49 20.04 -10.92 0.64
CA GLY A 49 19.65 -12.32 0.95
C GLY A 49 18.38 -12.45 1.79
N GLY A 50 17.78 -11.36 2.23
CA GLY A 50 16.55 -11.37 3.03
C GLY A 50 15.29 -11.74 2.24
N ALA A 51 14.16 -11.85 2.96
CA ALA A 51 12.85 -12.17 2.42
C ALA A 51 11.86 -11.02 2.67
N ALA A 52 11.22 -10.51 1.60
CA ALA A 52 10.26 -9.41 1.65
C ALA A 52 8.91 -9.81 1.05
N LEU A 53 7.83 -9.39 1.70
CA LEU A 53 6.46 -9.51 1.21
C LEU A 53 5.89 -8.10 0.96
N ASP A 54 5.29 -7.89 -0.21
CA ASP A 54 4.53 -6.69 -0.55
C ASP A 54 3.06 -7.06 -0.71
N VAL A 55 2.22 -6.59 0.21
CA VAL A 55 0.79 -6.93 0.28
C VAL A 55 -0.03 -5.84 -0.41
N ALA A 56 -0.99 -6.25 -1.23
CA ALA A 56 -1.71 -5.39 -2.16
C ALA A 56 -0.73 -4.65 -3.09
N CYS A 57 0.16 -5.43 -3.71
CA CYS A 57 1.31 -4.94 -4.47
C CYS A 57 0.96 -4.25 -5.79
N GLY A 58 -0.25 -4.47 -6.32
CA GLY A 58 -0.70 -3.95 -7.61
C GLY A 58 0.22 -4.39 -8.76
N THR A 59 0.75 -3.44 -9.49
CA THR A 59 1.70 -3.64 -10.60
C THR A 59 3.15 -3.86 -10.15
N GLY A 60 3.41 -3.91 -8.82
CA GLY A 60 4.71 -4.28 -8.26
C GLY A 60 5.71 -3.13 -8.10
N GLN A 61 5.28 -1.88 -8.13
CA GLN A 61 6.17 -0.72 -8.05
C GLN A 61 6.98 -0.64 -6.75
N LEU A 62 6.40 -1.01 -5.59
CA LEU A 62 7.13 -1.12 -4.33
C LEU A 62 7.90 -2.44 -4.29
N THR A 63 7.29 -3.55 -4.73
CA THR A 63 7.91 -4.88 -4.78
C THR A 63 9.27 -4.87 -5.47
N LEU A 64 9.38 -4.12 -6.59
CA LEU A 64 10.65 -3.94 -7.31
C LEU A 64 11.70 -3.24 -6.45
N GLN A 65 11.32 -2.20 -5.70
CA GLN A 65 12.22 -1.51 -4.79
C GLN A 65 12.71 -2.43 -3.66
N LEU A 66 11.85 -3.33 -3.15
CA LEU A 66 12.23 -4.34 -2.16
C LEU A 66 13.20 -5.35 -2.76
N LYS A 67 12.97 -5.81 -4.00
CA LYS A 67 13.87 -6.72 -4.72
C LYS A 67 15.28 -6.14 -4.84
N ASP A 68 15.39 -4.85 -5.11
CA ASP A 68 16.69 -4.17 -5.15
C ASP A 68 17.42 -4.21 -3.80
N ARG A 69 16.69 -4.18 -2.65
CA ARG A 69 17.29 -4.22 -1.30
C ARG A 69 17.73 -5.63 -0.91
N VAL A 70 16.94 -6.65 -1.23
CA VAL A 70 17.31 -8.03 -0.91
C VAL A 70 18.33 -8.61 -1.91
N GLY A 71 18.46 -8.01 -3.09
CA GLY A 71 19.41 -8.42 -4.11
C GLY A 71 19.07 -9.78 -4.75
N ALA A 72 20.01 -10.31 -5.55
CA ALA A 72 19.79 -11.53 -6.32
C ALA A 72 19.52 -12.77 -5.45
N GLY A 73 20.20 -12.89 -4.31
CA GLY A 73 20.05 -14.01 -3.37
C GLY A 73 18.85 -13.94 -2.45
N GLY A 74 18.10 -12.82 -2.45
CA GLY A 74 16.93 -12.63 -1.59
C GLY A 74 15.63 -13.03 -2.27
N ARG A 75 14.62 -13.34 -1.44
CA ARG A 75 13.25 -13.64 -1.87
C ARG A 75 12.39 -12.37 -1.81
N THR A 76 11.64 -12.10 -2.87
CA THR A 76 10.65 -11.03 -2.88
C THR A 76 9.35 -11.56 -3.46
N VAL A 77 8.28 -11.37 -2.71
CA VAL A 77 6.93 -11.79 -3.09
C VAL A 77 6.03 -10.57 -3.15
N GLY A 78 5.30 -10.42 -4.25
CA GLY A 78 4.17 -9.50 -4.36
C GLY A 78 2.86 -10.26 -4.31
N LEU A 79 1.98 -9.90 -3.38
CA LEU A 79 0.64 -10.47 -3.28
C LEU A 79 -0.41 -9.42 -3.60
N ASP A 80 -1.35 -9.76 -4.45
CA ASP A 80 -2.53 -8.92 -4.75
C ASP A 80 -3.76 -9.80 -5.02
N PHE A 81 -4.95 -9.25 -4.80
CA PHE A 81 -6.20 -9.94 -5.09
C PHE A 81 -6.64 -9.78 -6.55
N SER A 82 -6.06 -8.80 -7.28
CA SER A 82 -6.34 -8.53 -8.69
C SER A 82 -5.38 -9.31 -9.59
N GLN A 83 -5.89 -10.34 -10.23
CA GLN A 83 -5.12 -11.11 -11.22
C GLN A 83 -4.62 -10.21 -12.36
N ARG A 84 -5.41 -9.22 -12.77
CA ARG A 84 -5.04 -8.29 -13.84
C ARG A 84 -3.83 -7.43 -13.48
N MET A 85 -3.74 -6.95 -12.23
CA MET A 85 -2.56 -6.25 -11.72
C MET A 85 -1.33 -7.15 -11.73
N LEU A 86 -1.48 -8.39 -11.26
CA LEU A 86 -0.39 -9.38 -11.23
C LEU A 86 0.09 -9.78 -12.62
N ASP A 87 -0.80 -9.84 -13.62
CA ASP A 87 -0.39 -10.13 -15.01
C ASP A 87 0.53 -9.02 -15.56
N LEU A 88 0.23 -7.76 -15.25
CA LEU A 88 1.11 -6.64 -15.60
C LEU A 88 2.44 -6.70 -14.84
N ALA A 89 2.39 -7.03 -13.55
CA ALA A 89 3.58 -7.17 -12.72
C ALA A 89 4.49 -8.31 -13.22
N ARG A 90 3.93 -9.48 -13.55
CA ARG A 90 4.66 -10.64 -14.12
C ARG A 90 5.30 -10.30 -15.47
N ALA A 91 4.57 -9.61 -16.33
CA ALA A 91 5.08 -9.20 -17.63
C ALA A 91 6.26 -8.23 -17.51
N ALA A 92 6.21 -7.30 -16.54
CA ALA A 92 7.26 -6.33 -16.30
C ALA A 92 8.47 -6.91 -15.55
N HIS A 93 8.24 -7.82 -14.59
CA HIS A 93 9.25 -8.32 -13.65
C HIS A 93 9.14 -9.83 -13.44
N PRO A 94 9.51 -10.67 -14.45
CA PRO A 94 9.28 -12.12 -14.42
C PRO A 94 10.13 -12.87 -13.37
N VAL A 95 11.14 -12.23 -12.79
CA VAL A 95 12.02 -12.83 -11.77
C VAL A 95 11.48 -12.72 -10.34
N ILE A 96 10.37 -11.99 -10.14
CA ILE A 96 9.72 -11.81 -8.85
C ILE A 96 8.58 -12.82 -8.71
N GLU A 97 8.39 -13.33 -7.51
CA GLU A 97 7.27 -14.21 -7.17
C GLU A 97 5.99 -13.40 -7.01
N TRP A 98 4.96 -13.71 -7.80
CA TRP A 98 3.67 -13.02 -7.78
C TRP A 98 2.55 -13.99 -7.40
N VAL A 99 1.81 -13.69 -6.33
CA VAL A 99 0.79 -14.55 -5.74
C VAL A 99 -0.56 -13.85 -5.75
N GLU A 100 -1.58 -14.48 -6.31
CA GLU A 100 -2.96 -14.04 -6.12
C GLU A 100 -3.42 -14.51 -4.74
N GLY A 101 -3.95 -13.59 -3.91
CA GLY A 101 -4.38 -13.92 -2.56
C GLY A 101 -5.11 -12.78 -1.87
N ASP A 102 -5.73 -13.15 -0.74
CA ASP A 102 -6.40 -12.23 0.17
C ASP A 102 -5.42 -11.80 1.28
N ALA A 103 -5.27 -10.51 1.48
CA ALA A 103 -4.44 -9.94 2.52
C ALA A 103 -4.91 -10.29 3.94
N THR A 104 -6.18 -10.67 4.11
CA THR A 104 -6.76 -11.09 5.38
C THR A 104 -6.56 -12.58 5.68
N ASN A 105 -5.97 -13.33 4.75
CA ASN A 105 -5.64 -14.74 4.88
C ASN A 105 -4.43 -15.07 3.98
N LEU A 106 -3.24 -14.68 4.43
CA LEU A 106 -2.01 -14.81 3.64
C LEU A 106 -1.59 -16.28 3.49
N PRO A 107 -1.35 -16.77 2.25
CA PRO A 107 -1.00 -18.17 1.98
C PRO A 107 0.48 -18.47 2.26
N PHE A 108 1.00 -17.98 3.38
CA PHE A 108 2.40 -18.14 3.79
C PHE A 108 2.48 -18.67 5.22
N GLU A 109 3.56 -19.39 5.50
CA GLU A 109 3.86 -19.88 6.84
C GLU A 109 4.22 -18.72 7.79
N ASP A 110 4.04 -18.94 9.07
CA ASP A 110 4.44 -18.01 10.13
C ASP A 110 5.94 -17.70 10.04
N SER A 111 6.31 -16.45 10.31
CA SER A 111 7.70 -16.03 10.42
C SER A 111 8.57 -16.30 9.17
N SER A 112 7.99 -16.30 7.98
CA SER A 112 8.66 -16.61 6.71
C SER A 112 9.30 -15.39 6.03
N PHE A 113 9.04 -14.16 6.52
CA PHE A 113 9.57 -12.94 5.94
C PHE A 113 10.31 -12.07 6.96
N ASP A 114 11.26 -11.28 6.47
CA ASP A 114 11.99 -10.27 7.23
C ASP A 114 11.22 -8.95 7.35
N ALA A 115 10.44 -8.65 6.33
CA ALA A 115 9.56 -7.50 6.31
C ALA A 115 8.28 -7.77 5.50
N ALA A 116 7.19 -7.15 5.91
CA ALA A 116 5.96 -7.02 5.15
C ALA A 116 5.66 -5.54 4.89
N THR A 117 5.30 -5.21 3.65
CA THR A 117 5.01 -3.85 3.22
C THR A 117 3.66 -3.76 2.54
N THR A 118 3.08 -2.57 2.54
CA THR A 118 1.94 -2.23 1.68
C THR A 118 2.00 -0.75 1.29
N ALA A 119 1.72 -0.43 0.04
CA ALA A 119 1.69 0.94 -0.44
C ALA A 119 0.36 1.27 -1.10
N PHE A 120 -0.41 2.17 -0.46
CA PHE A 120 -1.74 2.62 -0.92
C PHE A 120 -2.78 1.50 -1.04
N GLY A 121 -2.52 0.37 -0.35
CA GLY A 121 -3.36 -0.82 -0.36
C GLY A 121 -4.22 -0.98 0.89
N LEU A 122 -3.72 -0.58 2.07
CA LEU A 122 -4.34 -0.88 3.36
C LEU A 122 -5.79 -0.37 3.46
N ARG A 123 -6.08 0.82 2.95
CA ARG A 123 -7.44 1.41 2.96
C ARG A 123 -8.46 0.62 2.11
N ASN A 124 -7.98 -0.23 1.20
CA ASN A 124 -8.81 -1.01 0.28
C ASN A 124 -9.07 -2.43 0.77
N LEU A 125 -8.40 -2.86 1.85
CA LEU A 125 -8.66 -4.16 2.46
C LEU A 125 -10.07 -4.19 3.07
N ALA A 126 -10.73 -5.33 2.99
CA ALA A 126 -12.03 -5.53 3.62
C ALA A 126 -11.95 -5.39 5.14
N ASP A 127 -10.85 -5.87 5.71
CA ASP A 127 -10.51 -5.77 7.12
C ASP A 127 -9.01 -5.40 7.27
N PRO A 128 -8.69 -4.10 7.46
CA PRO A 128 -7.32 -3.65 7.65
C PRO A 128 -6.64 -4.20 8.91
N GLU A 129 -7.40 -4.45 9.99
CA GLU A 129 -6.87 -5.02 11.24
C GLU A 129 -6.42 -6.46 11.03
N MET A 130 -7.28 -7.27 10.41
CA MET A 130 -6.93 -8.63 10.05
C MET A 130 -5.76 -8.67 9.06
N GLY A 131 -5.72 -7.78 8.08
CA GLY A 131 -4.59 -7.66 7.14
C GLY A 131 -3.27 -7.38 7.86
N LEU A 132 -3.24 -6.43 8.80
CA LEU A 132 -2.05 -6.15 9.61
C LEU A 132 -1.68 -7.31 10.55
N THR A 133 -2.67 -8.03 11.07
CA THR A 133 -2.47 -9.22 11.90
C THR A 133 -1.84 -10.36 11.10
N GLU A 134 -2.31 -10.60 9.88
CA GLU A 134 -1.74 -11.59 8.98
C GLU A 134 -0.31 -11.20 8.54
N MET A 135 -0.09 -9.93 8.21
CA MET A 135 1.28 -9.43 7.96
C MET A 135 2.18 -9.66 9.17
N ARG A 136 1.65 -9.49 10.41
CA ARG A 136 2.41 -9.75 11.64
C ARG A 136 2.72 -11.24 11.80
N ARG A 137 1.78 -12.14 11.51
CA ARG A 137 1.96 -13.59 11.60
C ARG A 137 3.11 -14.07 10.70
N VAL A 138 3.14 -13.61 9.45
CA VAL A 138 4.11 -14.07 8.46
C VAL A 138 5.49 -13.41 8.60
N VAL A 139 5.61 -12.32 9.38
CA VAL A 139 6.88 -11.66 9.65
C VAL A 139 7.53 -12.24 10.90
N ARG A 140 8.80 -12.60 10.80
CA ARG A 140 9.58 -13.11 11.93
C ARG A 140 9.74 -12.07 13.05
N ARG A 141 9.95 -12.52 14.27
CA ARG A 141 10.25 -11.64 15.40
C ARG A 141 11.43 -10.72 15.08
N GLY A 142 11.27 -9.42 15.38
CA GLY A 142 12.24 -8.39 15.06
C GLY A 142 12.24 -7.95 13.58
N GLY A 143 11.39 -8.54 12.74
CA GLY A 143 11.18 -8.08 11.37
C GLY A 143 10.31 -6.81 11.30
N HIS A 144 10.15 -6.26 10.12
CA HIS A 144 9.60 -4.92 9.93
C HIS A 144 8.25 -4.90 9.23
N LEU A 145 7.37 -4.00 9.68
CA LEU A 145 6.20 -3.55 8.93
C LEU A 145 6.49 -2.19 8.30
N VAL A 146 6.05 -1.99 7.06
CA VAL A 146 6.01 -0.66 6.46
C VAL A 146 4.68 -0.45 5.76
N VAL A 147 3.98 0.62 6.13
CA VAL A 147 2.75 1.08 5.48
C VAL A 147 2.97 2.46 4.90
N LEU A 148 2.83 2.59 3.58
CA LEU A 148 2.78 3.87 2.88
C LEU A 148 1.34 4.13 2.47
N GLU A 149 0.69 5.16 3.03
CA GLU A 149 -0.74 5.35 2.80
C GLU A 149 -1.15 6.82 2.80
N PHE A 150 -2.24 7.10 2.07
CA PHE A 150 -2.92 8.38 2.20
C PHE A 150 -3.63 8.46 3.54
N LEU A 151 -3.50 9.60 4.21
CA LEU A 151 -4.22 9.89 5.43
C LEU A 151 -5.35 10.88 5.17
N ARG A 152 -6.30 10.93 6.10
CA ARG A 152 -7.28 12.01 6.13
C ARG A 152 -6.53 13.35 6.11
N PRO A 153 -6.98 14.31 5.27
CA PRO A 153 -6.34 15.62 5.20
C PRO A 153 -6.15 16.28 6.57
N PRO A 154 -5.00 16.90 6.84
CA PRO A 154 -4.79 17.62 8.08
C PRO A 154 -5.74 18.82 8.16
N GLY A 155 -6.00 19.33 9.36
CA GLY A 155 -6.81 20.56 9.54
C GLY A 155 -6.12 21.80 8.95
N GLY A 156 -6.88 22.91 8.87
CA GLY A 156 -6.38 24.21 8.44
C GLY A 156 -6.40 24.44 6.92
N LEU A 157 -5.64 25.44 6.47
CA LEU A 157 -5.65 25.86 5.05
C LEU A 157 -5.12 24.79 4.10
N VAL A 158 -4.06 24.07 4.50
CA VAL A 158 -3.46 22.99 3.70
C VAL A 158 -4.46 21.86 3.48
N GLY A 159 -5.15 21.43 4.55
CA GLY A 159 -6.17 20.40 4.44
C GLY A 159 -7.33 20.81 3.53
N ARG A 160 -7.84 22.04 3.69
CA ARG A 160 -8.93 22.56 2.82
C ARG A 160 -8.52 22.61 1.35
N ALA A 161 -7.29 23.04 1.05
CA ALA A 161 -6.76 23.06 -0.31
C ALA A 161 -6.66 21.63 -0.88
N TYR A 162 -6.20 20.68 -0.06
CA TYR A 162 -6.10 19.28 -0.47
C TYR A 162 -7.46 18.61 -0.65
N GLU A 163 -8.43 18.87 0.23
CA GLU A 163 -9.83 18.42 0.06
C GLU A 163 -10.44 18.95 -1.24
N LEU A 164 -10.19 20.22 -1.56
CA LEU A 164 -10.64 20.82 -2.82
C LEU A 164 -9.99 20.13 -4.04
N TYR A 165 -8.69 19.85 -3.95
CA TYR A 165 -7.98 19.06 -4.96
C TYR A 165 -8.60 17.67 -5.14
N LEU A 166 -8.81 16.92 -4.04
CA LEU A 166 -9.41 15.58 -4.07
C LEU A 166 -10.81 15.60 -4.71
N ARG A 167 -11.66 16.57 -4.37
CA ARG A 167 -13.05 16.63 -4.83
C ARG A 167 -13.21 17.15 -6.25
N LEU A 168 -12.40 18.12 -6.66
CA LEU A 168 -12.58 18.80 -7.93
C LEU A 168 -11.58 18.41 -9.00
N ALA A 169 -10.30 18.37 -8.67
CA ALA A 169 -9.23 18.15 -9.64
C ALA A 169 -8.98 16.65 -9.90
N LEU A 170 -8.86 15.87 -8.83
CA LEU A 170 -8.50 14.45 -8.90
C LEU A 170 -9.43 13.62 -9.80
N PRO A 171 -10.78 13.67 -9.68
CA PRO A 171 -11.67 12.88 -10.52
C PRO A 171 -11.64 13.30 -12.00
N ARG A 172 -11.40 14.60 -12.28
CA ARG A 172 -11.31 15.10 -13.67
C ARG A 172 -9.99 14.67 -14.32
N LEU A 173 -8.88 14.88 -13.62
CA LEU A 173 -7.55 14.52 -14.11
C LEU A 173 -7.40 13.01 -14.25
N GLY A 174 -7.84 12.25 -13.26
CA GLY A 174 -7.82 10.79 -13.27
C GLY A 174 -8.67 10.21 -14.40
N GLY A 175 -9.87 10.76 -14.61
CA GLY A 175 -10.72 10.38 -15.74
C GLY A 175 -10.06 10.67 -17.10
N TRP A 176 -9.31 11.76 -17.23
CA TRP A 176 -8.61 12.09 -18.45
C TRP A 176 -7.37 11.21 -18.70
N VAL A 177 -6.61 10.89 -17.63
CA VAL A 177 -5.35 10.12 -17.72
C VAL A 177 -5.59 8.61 -17.81
N ALA A 178 -6.54 8.08 -17.05
CA ALA A 178 -6.79 6.64 -16.90
C ALA A 178 -8.12 6.18 -17.53
N GLY A 179 -8.97 7.09 -18.00
CA GLY A 179 -10.24 6.76 -18.63
C GLY A 179 -11.36 6.32 -17.68
N ASP A 180 -11.13 6.33 -16.36
CA ASP A 180 -12.13 5.90 -15.36
C ASP A 180 -12.30 6.96 -14.25
N ARG A 181 -13.29 7.82 -14.42
CA ARG A 181 -13.59 8.92 -13.49
C ARG A 181 -14.13 8.41 -12.14
N ASP A 182 -14.81 7.28 -12.15
CA ASP A 182 -15.45 6.74 -10.94
C ASP A 182 -14.42 6.10 -10.01
N ALA A 183 -13.35 5.49 -10.53
CA ALA A 183 -12.23 5.00 -9.73
C ALA A 183 -11.51 6.14 -8.97
N TYR A 184 -11.39 7.32 -9.58
CA TYR A 184 -10.75 8.47 -8.90
C TYR A 184 -11.70 9.23 -7.97
N ARG A 185 -13.02 9.13 -8.19
CA ARG A 185 -14.01 9.55 -7.18
C ARG A 185 -13.93 8.63 -5.97
N TYR A 186 -13.89 7.32 -6.18
CA TYR A 186 -13.67 6.33 -5.12
C TYR A 186 -12.41 6.63 -4.31
N LEU A 187 -11.27 6.93 -4.98
CA LEU A 187 -10.04 7.34 -4.30
C LEU A 187 -10.27 8.57 -3.41
N SER A 188 -10.90 9.62 -3.94
CA SER A 188 -11.23 10.83 -3.17
C SER A 188 -12.06 10.52 -1.93
N ASP A 189 -13.15 9.77 -2.10
CA ASP A 189 -14.07 9.44 -1.02
C ASP A 189 -13.42 8.56 0.05
N THR A 190 -12.56 7.64 -0.36
CA THR A 190 -11.86 6.76 0.56
C THR A 190 -10.80 7.49 1.37
N VAL A 191 -10.05 8.44 0.79
CA VAL A 191 -9.07 9.25 1.49
C VAL A 191 -9.72 10.20 2.49
N ASP A 192 -10.81 10.86 2.10
CA ASP A 192 -11.53 11.84 2.95
C ASP A 192 -12.10 11.19 4.22
N THR A 193 -12.52 9.95 4.14
CA THR A 193 -13.11 9.18 5.25
C THR A 193 -12.15 8.24 5.97
N TYR A 194 -10.89 8.18 5.53
CA TYR A 194 -9.90 7.25 6.08
C TYR A 194 -9.39 7.68 7.46
N MET A 195 -8.52 6.87 8.01
CA MET A 195 -7.87 7.09 9.30
C MET A 195 -6.93 8.30 9.26
N ASN A 196 -6.79 8.94 10.41
CA ASN A 196 -5.66 9.84 10.67
C ASN A 196 -4.44 9.05 11.15
N GLY A 197 -3.30 9.74 11.31
CA GLY A 197 -2.05 9.08 11.70
C GLY A 197 -2.09 8.40 13.07
N ALA A 198 -2.80 8.95 14.05
CA ALA A 198 -2.92 8.37 15.39
C ALA A 198 -3.73 7.05 15.33
N GLN A 199 -4.83 7.04 14.59
CA GLN A 199 -5.65 5.85 14.38
C GLN A 199 -4.87 4.74 13.65
N LEU A 200 -4.01 5.09 12.67
CA LEU A 200 -3.17 4.10 11.98
C LEU A 200 -2.12 3.49 12.92
N LEU A 201 -1.50 4.30 13.79
CA LEU A 201 -0.57 3.80 14.81
C LEU A 201 -1.26 2.89 15.82
N GLU A 202 -2.46 3.26 16.29
CA GLU A 202 -3.26 2.47 17.22
C GLU A 202 -3.67 1.13 16.60
N LEU A 203 -4.11 1.13 15.33
CA LEU A 203 -4.45 -0.07 14.60
C LEU A 203 -3.25 -1.02 14.47
N ALA A 204 -2.08 -0.50 14.11
CA ALA A 204 -0.86 -1.31 14.00
C ALA A 204 -0.44 -1.88 15.37
N ALA A 205 -0.50 -1.09 16.42
CA ALA A 205 -0.19 -1.55 17.78
C ALA A 205 -1.17 -2.66 18.24
N GLY A 206 -2.47 -2.49 17.98
CA GLY A 206 -3.50 -3.49 18.25
C GLY A 206 -3.31 -4.81 17.48
N SER A 207 -2.67 -4.75 16.30
CA SER A 207 -2.35 -5.92 15.46
C SER A 207 -0.99 -6.56 15.81
N GLY A 208 -0.38 -6.23 16.96
CA GLY A 208 0.85 -6.86 17.46
C GLY A 208 2.16 -6.26 16.94
N TRP A 209 2.13 -5.03 16.40
CA TRP A 209 3.32 -4.32 15.98
C TRP A 209 3.80 -3.35 17.07
N GLY A 210 5.07 -3.49 17.49
CA GLY A 210 5.72 -2.58 18.44
C GLY A 210 6.55 -1.51 17.76
N ASP A 211 7.10 -0.59 18.54
CA ASP A 211 7.96 0.51 18.09
C ASP A 211 7.42 1.26 16.87
N THR A 212 6.10 1.44 16.83
CA THR A 212 5.43 2.07 15.69
C THR A 212 5.79 3.54 15.59
N ARG A 213 6.16 3.96 14.39
CA ARG A 213 6.54 5.35 14.07
C ARG A 213 5.84 5.80 12.81
N LEU A 214 5.46 7.07 12.76
CA LEU A 214 4.81 7.66 11.60
C LEU A 214 5.59 8.90 11.15
N VAL A 215 5.98 8.91 9.89
CA VAL A 215 6.64 10.04 9.24
C VAL A 215 5.66 10.65 8.23
N PRO A 216 5.19 11.88 8.48
CA PRO A 216 4.33 12.55 7.51
C PRO A 216 5.13 12.92 6.26
N LEU A 217 4.53 12.70 5.11
CA LEU A 217 5.02 13.08 3.80
C LEU A 217 4.03 14.05 3.15
N ASN A 218 4.48 14.78 2.14
CA ASN A 218 3.62 15.65 1.34
C ASN A 218 2.65 16.51 2.20
N LEU A 219 3.20 17.29 3.13
CA LEU A 219 2.43 18.14 4.06
C LEU A 219 1.40 17.38 4.92
N GLY A 220 1.64 16.08 5.16
CA GLY A 220 0.78 15.24 6.00
C GLY A 220 -0.39 14.57 5.31
N THR A 221 -0.49 14.67 3.98
CA THR A 221 -1.54 13.97 3.20
C THR A 221 -1.18 12.52 2.88
N VAL A 222 0.10 12.18 2.96
CA VAL A 222 0.65 10.83 2.86
C VAL A 222 1.46 10.58 4.12
N ALA A 223 1.47 9.36 4.61
CA ALA A 223 2.34 8.94 5.69
C ALA A 223 3.09 7.66 5.36
N LEU A 224 4.29 7.59 5.90
CA LEU A 224 5.07 6.38 6.03
C LEU A 224 5.02 5.93 7.48
N MET A 225 4.34 4.83 7.76
CA MET A 225 4.33 4.20 9.07
C MET A 225 5.25 2.99 9.03
N SER A 226 6.03 2.80 10.08
CA SER A 226 6.86 1.61 10.30
C SER A 226 6.60 1.04 11.68
N GLY A 227 6.81 -0.26 11.84
CA GLY A 227 6.71 -0.98 13.11
C GLY A 227 7.64 -2.19 13.12
N VAL A 228 7.85 -2.77 14.29
CA VAL A 228 8.66 -3.95 14.50
C VAL A 228 7.79 -5.08 15.03
N ALA A 229 7.98 -6.28 14.52
CA ALA A 229 7.30 -7.47 14.98
C ALA A 229 7.72 -7.82 16.42
N THR A 230 6.84 -7.59 17.39
CA THR A 230 7.05 -7.99 18.78
C THR A 230 6.75 -9.47 18.97
N GLY A 231 7.35 -10.07 19.99
CA GLY A 231 7.20 -11.50 20.27
C GLY A 231 5.84 -11.88 20.77
#